data_66e32fb2b0e29258bc507f5b693a5ed3
#
_entry.id   66e32fb2b0e29258bc507f5b693a5ed3
#
_cell.length_a   1.000
_cell.length_b   1.000
_cell.length_c   1.000
_cell.angle_alpha   90.00
_cell.angle_beta   90.00
_cell.angle_gamma   90.00
#
_symmetry.space_group_name_H-M   'P 1'
#
loop_
_entity.id
_entity.type
_entity.pdbx_description
1 polymer ?
#
loop_
_entity_poly.entity_id
_entity_poly.type
_entity_poly.pdbx_seq_one_letter_code
_entity_poly.pdbx_strand_id
1 'polypeptide(L)'
;MNRIGEAFNKGKAFIPFITCGDPDLETTGRIVRLMSESGADIIELGIPFSDPTAEGPVIQAANMRALSGKITTDEIFDFVRELRKDIAVPMVFMTYANVVFSYGSEKFIKTCSETGIDGLILPDLPYEEKDEFYPICERHGIDLISLIAPTSNDRISMIAKEARGFVYVVSSLGVTGERSKITTDLGQIIKLVRESTDIPCAVGFGISTPKQAVEIGRLADGVIIGSAIVKIIEKYGRDSVPYVEEYVRSIKSALSSL
;
A
#
# COMPACT_ATOMS: atom_id res chain seq x y z
N MET A 1 -3.73 -6.67 -19.36
CA MET A 1 -2.98 -6.45 -18.10
C MET A 1 -3.61 -5.24 -17.45
N ASN A 2 -3.88 -5.27 -16.14
CA ASN A 2 -4.45 -4.11 -15.45
C ASN A 2 -3.34 -3.09 -15.10
N ARG A 3 -3.71 -1.89 -14.67
CA ARG A 3 -2.75 -0.83 -14.35
C ARG A 3 -1.73 -1.23 -13.27
N ILE A 4 -2.13 -2.03 -12.28
CA ILE A 4 -1.22 -2.54 -11.23
C ILE A 4 -0.12 -3.42 -11.85
N GLY A 5 -0.48 -4.40 -12.69
CA GLY A 5 0.51 -5.26 -13.34
C GLY A 5 1.48 -4.49 -14.25
N GLU A 6 1.00 -3.44 -14.93
CA GLU A 6 1.84 -2.59 -15.78
C GLU A 6 2.87 -1.78 -14.98
N ALA A 7 2.57 -1.43 -13.72
CA ALA A 7 3.48 -0.69 -12.86
C ALA A 7 4.78 -1.44 -12.56
N PHE A 8 4.73 -2.77 -12.51
CA PHE A 8 5.92 -3.61 -12.25
C PHE A 8 6.77 -3.89 -13.51
N ASN A 9 6.30 -3.54 -14.70
CA ASN A 9 7.06 -3.77 -15.95
C ASN A 9 8.15 -2.72 -16.20
N LYS A 10 8.22 -1.66 -15.41
CA LYS A 10 9.17 -0.55 -15.60
C LYS A 10 10.42 -0.65 -14.73
N GLY A 11 10.65 -1.78 -14.10
CA GLY A 11 11.73 -2.01 -13.13
C GLY A 11 11.18 -2.22 -11.71
N LYS A 12 11.97 -1.87 -10.68
CA LYS A 12 11.53 -2.05 -9.29
C LYS A 12 10.45 -1.02 -8.95
N ALA A 13 9.24 -1.53 -8.61
CA ALA A 13 8.13 -0.67 -8.26
C ALA A 13 8.35 0.02 -6.92
N PHE A 14 8.07 1.33 -6.86
CA PHE A 14 7.99 2.09 -5.61
C PHE A 14 6.53 2.39 -5.28
N ILE A 15 6.10 1.96 -4.10
CA ILE A 15 4.72 2.08 -3.61
C ILE A 15 4.72 2.91 -2.32
N PRO A 16 4.61 4.24 -2.39
CA PRO A 16 4.43 5.07 -1.21
C PRO A 16 3.02 4.96 -0.64
N PHE A 17 2.92 4.91 0.69
CA PHE A 17 1.67 4.95 1.45
C PHE A 17 1.52 6.28 2.15
N ILE A 18 0.29 6.82 2.17
CA ILE A 18 -0.13 7.94 3.01
C ILE A 18 -1.55 7.73 3.54
N THR A 19 -1.90 8.37 4.66
CA THR A 19 -3.25 8.40 5.20
C THR A 19 -4.04 9.55 4.57
N CYS A 20 -5.21 9.27 4.00
CA CYS A 20 -6.11 10.29 3.45
C CYS A 20 -6.58 11.24 4.55
N GLY A 21 -6.47 12.55 4.30
CA GLY A 21 -6.88 13.59 5.23
C GLY A 21 -5.87 13.90 6.34
N ASP A 22 -4.66 13.38 6.29
CA ASP A 22 -3.56 13.75 7.18
C ASP A 22 -2.59 14.72 6.47
N PRO A 23 -2.48 15.99 6.89
CA PRO A 23 -3.29 16.69 7.91
C PRO A 23 -4.67 17.15 7.41
N ASP A 24 -4.90 17.18 6.10
CA ASP A 24 -6.16 17.48 5.41
C ASP A 24 -6.14 16.95 3.97
N LEU A 25 -7.31 16.91 3.31
CA LEU A 25 -7.43 16.39 1.93
C LEU A 25 -6.73 17.26 0.88
N GLU A 26 -6.65 18.57 1.08
CA GLU A 26 -5.94 19.48 0.16
C GLU A 26 -4.45 19.13 0.14
N THR A 27 -3.84 19.03 1.30
CA THR A 27 -2.43 18.65 1.46
C THR A 27 -2.19 17.21 0.95
N THR A 28 -3.07 16.27 1.28
CA THR A 28 -3.03 14.91 0.74
C THR A 28 -3.02 14.92 -0.79
N GLY A 29 -3.87 15.71 -1.42
CA GLY A 29 -3.96 15.82 -2.88
C GLY A 29 -2.68 16.38 -3.53
N ARG A 30 -2.07 17.37 -2.90
CA ARG A 30 -0.77 17.91 -3.35
C ARG A 30 0.33 16.86 -3.25
N ILE A 31 0.37 16.11 -2.16
CA ILE A 31 1.34 15.03 -1.94
C ILE A 31 1.15 13.91 -2.98
N VAL A 32 -0.09 13.46 -3.25
CA VAL A 32 -0.38 12.39 -4.21
C VAL A 32 0.07 12.77 -5.62
N ARG A 33 -0.23 14.00 -6.08
CA ARG A 33 0.25 14.50 -7.38
C ARG A 33 1.77 14.50 -7.46
N LEU A 34 2.39 15.04 -6.44
CA LEU A 34 3.83 15.09 -6.33
C LEU A 34 4.48 13.69 -6.32
N MET A 35 3.93 12.72 -5.57
CA MET A 35 4.43 11.34 -5.57
C MET A 35 4.34 10.72 -6.97
N SER A 36 3.23 10.96 -7.69
CA SER A 36 3.07 10.51 -9.07
C SER A 36 4.14 11.13 -10.00
N GLU A 37 4.37 12.43 -9.92
CA GLU A 37 5.37 13.17 -10.69
C GLU A 37 6.82 12.78 -10.33
N SER A 38 7.04 12.36 -9.09
CA SER A 38 8.35 11.97 -8.56
C SER A 38 8.68 10.49 -8.79
N GLY A 39 7.82 9.76 -9.49
CA GLY A 39 8.08 8.40 -9.96
C GLY A 39 7.55 7.29 -9.06
N ALA A 40 6.54 7.55 -8.23
CA ALA A 40 5.76 6.48 -7.64
C ALA A 40 5.10 5.63 -8.74
N ASP A 41 5.18 4.31 -8.62
CA ASP A 41 4.62 3.39 -9.61
C ASP A 41 3.19 2.97 -9.24
N ILE A 42 2.89 2.88 -7.95
CA ILE A 42 1.56 2.68 -7.37
C ILE A 42 1.47 3.60 -6.16
N ILE A 43 0.30 4.16 -5.85
CA ILE A 43 0.09 4.95 -4.64
C ILE A 43 -0.91 4.23 -3.75
N GLU A 44 -0.49 3.97 -2.51
CA GLU A 44 -1.32 3.36 -1.48
C GLU A 44 -1.96 4.44 -0.61
N LEU A 45 -3.28 4.49 -0.59
CA LEU A 45 -4.10 5.47 0.12
C LEU A 45 -4.80 4.80 1.31
N GLY A 46 -4.38 5.14 2.52
CA GLY A 46 -5.02 4.68 3.76
C GLY A 46 -6.33 5.42 3.99
N ILE A 47 -7.45 4.69 4.08
CA ILE A 47 -8.70 5.24 4.62
C ILE A 47 -8.60 5.21 6.13
N PRO A 48 -8.66 6.35 6.84
CA PRO A 48 -8.44 6.39 8.28
C PRO A 48 -9.51 5.60 9.04
N PHE A 49 -9.06 4.87 10.05
CA PHE A 49 -9.92 4.06 10.92
C PHE A 49 -9.54 4.27 12.39
N SER A 50 -10.55 4.27 13.29
CA SER A 50 -10.34 4.55 14.70
C SER A 50 -9.68 3.40 15.48
N ASP A 51 -9.85 2.16 15.00
CA ASP A 51 -9.45 0.96 15.74
C ASP A 51 -8.53 0.04 14.93
N PRO A 52 -7.41 0.56 14.37
CA PRO A 52 -6.52 -0.20 13.51
C PRO A 52 -5.76 -1.27 14.29
N THR A 53 -5.84 -2.53 13.85
CA THR A 53 -5.19 -3.67 14.51
C THR A 53 -3.86 -4.08 13.88
N ALA A 54 -3.61 -3.67 12.64
CA ALA A 54 -2.44 -4.07 11.85
C ALA A 54 -1.42 -2.94 11.62
N GLU A 55 -1.59 -1.78 12.23
CA GLU A 55 -0.79 -0.59 12.01
C GLU A 55 0.05 -0.21 13.23
N GLY A 56 1.26 0.29 12.97
CA GLY A 56 2.13 0.84 14.01
C GLY A 56 1.71 2.24 14.49
N PRO A 57 2.30 2.73 15.59
CA PRO A 57 1.88 3.98 16.24
C PRO A 57 1.94 5.23 15.34
N VAL A 58 2.82 5.24 14.35
CA VAL A 58 2.94 6.35 13.39
C VAL A 58 1.69 6.48 12.51
N ILE A 59 1.23 5.37 11.98
CA ILE A 59 0.03 5.35 11.12
C ILE A 59 -1.23 5.54 11.96
N GLN A 60 -1.28 4.94 13.17
CA GLN A 60 -2.37 5.18 14.13
C GLN A 60 -2.51 6.67 14.46
N ALA A 61 -1.40 7.38 14.70
CA ALA A 61 -1.42 8.82 14.95
C ALA A 61 -1.92 9.61 13.72
N ALA A 62 -1.54 9.20 12.50
CA ALA A 62 -2.05 9.80 11.26
C ALA A 62 -3.58 9.60 11.10
N ASN A 63 -4.06 8.39 11.37
CA ASN A 63 -5.50 8.11 11.38
C ASN A 63 -6.24 9.02 12.35
N MET A 64 -5.73 9.20 13.57
CA MET A 64 -6.33 10.09 14.57
C MET A 64 -6.34 11.56 14.12
N ARG A 65 -5.26 12.05 13.48
CA ARG A 65 -5.21 13.41 12.92
C ARG A 65 -6.26 13.59 11.83
N ALA A 66 -6.34 12.65 10.88
CA ALA A 66 -7.33 12.68 9.80
C ALA A 66 -8.77 12.64 10.35
N LEU A 67 -9.06 11.71 11.26
CA LEU A 67 -10.39 11.57 11.88
C LEU A 67 -10.79 12.77 12.73
N SER A 68 -9.84 13.49 13.34
CA SER A 68 -10.13 14.74 14.05
C SER A 68 -10.70 15.82 13.14
N GLY A 69 -10.37 15.77 11.84
CA GLY A 69 -10.94 16.59 10.78
C GLY A 69 -12.36 16.16 10.34
N LYS A 70 -12.92 15.09 10.94
CA LYS A 70 -14.24 14.52 10.63
C LYS A 70 -14.39 14.04 9.19
N ILE A 71 -13.27 13.62 8.58
CA ILE A 71 -13.28 13.09 7.22
C ILE A 71 -14.17 11.85 7.13
N THR A 72 -14.91 11.74 6.05
CA THR A 72 -15.81 10.63 5.74
C THR A 72 -15.30 9.81 4.56
N THR A 73 -15.75 8.56 4.45
CA THR A 73 -15.43 7.69 3.30
C THR A 73 -15.97 8.26 1.99
N ASP A 74 -17.13 8.93 2.00
CA ASP A 74 -17.69 9.59 0.81
C ASP A 74 -16.78 10.73 0.33
N GLU A 75 -16.27 11.57 1.24
CA GLU A 75 -15.32 12.64 0.90
C GLU A 75 -14.00 12.08 0.33
N ILE A 76 -13.55 10.93 0.81
CA ILE A 76 -12.36 10.26 0.25
C ILE A 76 -12.64 9.75 -1.17
N PHE A 77 -13.82 9.20 -1.43
CA PHE A 77 -14.20 8.80 -2.80
C PHE A 77 -14.28 9.99 -3.75
N ASP A 78 -14.88 11.10 -3.31
CA ASP A 78 -14.94 12.32 -4.11
C ASP A 78 -13.54 12.88 -4.38
N PHE A 79 -12.68 12.87 -3.37
CA PHE A 79 -11.28 13.27 -3.48
C PHE A 79 -10.53 12.40 -4.51
N VAL A 80 -10.67 11.08 -4.48
CA VAL A 80 -10.03 10.18 -5.46
C VAL A 80 -10.56 10.45 -6.88
N ARG A 81 -11.85 10.70 -7.04
CA ARG A 81 -12.46 11.05 -8.34
C ARG A 81 -11.81 12.30 -8.94
N GLU A 82 -11.54 13.31 -8.11
CA GLU A 82 -10.83 14.53 -8.56
C GLU A 82 -9.37 14.23 -8.91
N LEU A 83 -8.67 13.43 -8.11
CA LEU A 83 -7.29 13.04 -8.40
C LEU A 83 -7.16 12.29 -9.73
N ARG A 84 -8.11 11.43 -10.06
CA ARG A 84 -8.08 10.64 -11.31
C ARG A 84 -8.14 11.46 -12.57
N LYS A 85 -8.54 12.72 -12.51
CA LYS A 85 -8.49 13.62 -13.68
C LYS A 85 -7.06 13.89 -14.15
N ASP A 86 -6.10 13.87 -13.20
CA ASP A 86 -4.70 14.26 -13.45
C ASP A 86 -3.73 13.08 -13.27
N ILE A 87 -4.09 12.03 -12.52
CA ILE A 87 -3.19 10.97 -12.11
C ILE A 87 -3.50 9.68 -12.86
N ALA A 88 -2.52 9.16 -13.60
CA ALA A 88 -2.61 7.90 -14.34
C ALA A 88 -2.07 6.69 -13.57
N VAL A 89 -1.15 6.88 -12.61
CA VAL A 89 -0.58 5.77 -11.83
C VAL A 89 -1.68 5.04 -11.05
N PRO A 90 -1.57 3.70 -10.89
CA PRO A 90 -2.54 2.95 -10.10
C PRO A 90 -2.61 3.46 -8.67
N MET A 91 -3.83 3.51 -8.14
CA MET A 91 -4.10 3.82 -6.74
C MET A 91 -4.80 2.64 -6.07
N VAL A 92 -4.32 2.24 -4.92
CA VAL A 92 -4.92 1.17 -4.11
C VAL A 92 -5.37 1.72 -2.77
N PHE A 93 -6.54 1.30 -2.29
CA PHE A 93 -6.95 1.61 -0.94
C PHE A 93 -6.41 0.59 0.05
N MET A 94 -5.96 1.07 1.21
CA MET A 94 -5.75 0.26 2.39
C MET A 94 -6.74 0.69 3.48
N THR A 95 -7.55 -0.26 3.95
CA THR A 95 -8.52 -0.04 5.02
C THR A 95 -8.85 -1.36 5.71
N TYR A 96 -9.78 -1.35 6.64
CA TYR A 96 -10.20 -2.51 7.42
C TYR A 96 -11.53 -3.08 6.93
N ALA A 97 -11.71 -4.39 7.06
CA ALA A 97 -12.94 -5.08 6.62
C ALA A 97 -14.19 -4.44 7.23
N ASN A 98 -14.12 -4.01 8.50
CA ASN A 98 -15.23 -3.33 9.16
C ASN A 98 -15.66 -2.01 8.49
N VAL A 99 -14.72 -1.24 7.94
CA VAL A 99 -15.04 -0.01 7.19
C VAL A 99 -15.83 -0.35 5.93
N VAL A 100 -15.38 -1.38 5.20
CA VAL A 100 -16.04 -1.85 3.97
C VAL A 100 -17.44 -2.41 4.26
N PHE A 101 -17.57 -3.23 5.31
CA PHE A 101 -18.86 -3.77 5.75
C PHE A 101 -19.84 -2.67 6.18
N SER A 102 -19.38 -1.71 6.98
CA SER A 102 -20.22 -0.62 7.47
C SER A 102 -20.72 0.29 6.36
N TYR A 103 -19.93 0.48 5.30
CA TYR A 103 -20.34 1.22 4.10
C TYR A 103 -21.28 0.41 3.20
N GLY A 104 -21.26 -0.91 3.32
CA GLY A 104 -21.87 -1.90 2.45
C GLY A 104 -20.88 -2.39 1.39
N SER A 105 -20.44 -3.66 1.49
CA SER A 105 -19.33 -4.22 0.70
C SER A 105 -19.51 -4.04 -0.81
N GLU A 106 -20.72 -4.35 -1.34
CA GLU A 106 -21.03 -4.16 -2.76
C GLU A 106 -20.93 -2.67 -3.17
N LYS A 107 -21.52 -1.77 -2.37
CA LYS A 107 -21.51 -0.31 -2.64
C LYS A 107 -20.09 0.22 -2.60
N PHE A 108 -19.29 -0.15 -1.58
CA PHE A 108 -17.91 0.30 -1.42
C PHE A 108 -17.04 -0.10 -2.61
N ILE A 109 -17.04 -1.38 -2.96
CA ILE A 109 -16.18 -1.92 -4.03
C ILE A 109 -16.62 -1.39 -5.41
N LYS A 110 -17.93 -1.28 -5.65
CA LYS A 110 -18.44 -0.62 -6.85
C LYS A 110 -17.97 0.83 -6.94
N THR A 111 -18.05 1.59 -5.84
CA THR A 111 -17.59 2.99 -5.81
C THR A 111 -16.07 3.08 -6.01
N CYS A 112 -15.27 2.13 -5.50
CA CYS A 112 -13.85 2.04 -5.82
C CYS A 112 -13.61 1.98 -7.33
N SER A 113 -14.32 1.10 -8.03
CA SER A 113 -14.23 0.97 -9.49
C SER A 113 -14.64 2.26 -10.22
N GLU A 114 -15.77 2.85 -9.83
CA GLU A 114 -16.31 4.07 -10.45
C GLU A 114 -15.43 5.31 -10.22
N THR A 115 -14.68 5.36 -9.12
CA THR A 115 -13.74 6.44 -8.81
C THR A 115 -12.34 6.18 -9.35
N GLY A 116 -12.08 4.99 -9.87
CA GLY A 116 -10.82 4.62 -10.49
C GLY A 116 -9.75 4.09 -9.53
N ILE A 117 -10.14 3.57 -8.38
CA ILE A 117 -9.26 2.74 -7.54
C ILE A 117 -9.02 1.41 -8.27
N ASP A 118 -7.80 0.90 -8.20
CA ASP A 118 -7.36 -0.30 -8.91
C ASP A 118 -7.31 -1.54 -8.02
N GLY A 119 -7.13 -1.35 -6.72
CA GLY A 119 -7.01 -2.45 -5.78
C GLY A 119 -7.43 -2.10 -4.36
N LEU A 120 -7.63 -3.13 -3.56
CA LEU A 120 -8.05 -3.04 -2.16
C LEU A 120 -7.14 -3.92 -1.30
N ILE A 121 -6.63 -3.36 -0.21
CA ILE A 121 -5.83 -4.04 0.81
C ILE A 121 -6.63 -4.03 2.11
N LEU A 122 -6.91 -5.22 2.64
CA LEU A 122 -7.60 -5.42 3.92
C LEU A 122 -6.69 -6.21 4.86
N PRO A 123 -5.90 -5.54 5.72
CA PRO A 123 -4.87 -6.20 6.52
C PRO A 123 -5.41 -7.10 7.63
N ASP A 124 -6.67 -6.93 8.00
CA ASP A 124 -7.40 -7.74 8.99
C ASP A 124 -8.21 -8.89 8.35
N LEU A 125 -8.19 -9.02 7.03
CA LEU A 125 -8.91 -10.08 6.33
C LEU A 125 -8.04 -11.35 6.23
N PRO A 126 -8.36 -12.44 6.96
CA PRO A 126 -7.66 -13.69 6.80
C PRO A 126 -8.00 -14.35 5.46
N TYR A 127 -7.08 -15.15 4.95
CA TYR A 127 -7.27 -15.85 3.67
C TYR A 127 -8.57 -16.67 3.61
N GLU A 128 -8.96 -17.26 4.72
CA GLU A 128 -10.14 -18.11 4.84
C GLU A 128 -11.47 -17.33 4.70
N GLU A 129 -11.43 -16.02 4.91
CA GLU A 129 -12.61 -15.13 4.84
C GLU A 129 -12.62 -14.27 3.57
N LYS A 130 -11.65 -14.44 2.68
CA LYS A 130 -11.53 -13.65 1.44
C LYS A 130 -12.77 -13.71 0.56
N ASP A 131 -13.51 -14.83 0.59
CA ASP A 131 -14.69 -15.06 -0.24
C ASP A 131 -15.85 -14.09 0.08
N GLU A 132 -15.79 -13.40 1.22
CA GLU A 132 -16.71 -12.31 1.55
C GLU A 132 -16.54 -11.09 0.62
N PHE A 133 -15.30 -10.86 0.12
CA PHE A 133 -14.98 -9.69 -0.70
C PHE A 133 -14.53 -10.04 -2.11
N TYR A 134 -13.83 -11.16 -2.29
CA TYR A 134 -13.19 -11.52 -3.55
C TYR A 134 -14.15 -11.56 -4.74
N PRO A 135 -15.35 -12.21 -4.67
CA PRO A 135 -16.29 -12.25 -5.80
C PRO A 135 -16.82 -10.85 -6.16
N ILE A 136 -16.94 -9.95 -5.17
CA ILE A 136 -17.38 -8.57 -5.41
C ILE A 136 -16.27 -7.81 -6.11
N CYS A 137 -15.04 -7.91 -5.61
CA CYS A 137 -13.86 -7.28 -6.22
C CYS A 137 -13.69 -7.72 -7.68
N GLU A 138 -13.79 -9.02 -7.95
CA GLU A 138 -13.66 -9.58 -9.31
C GLU A 138 -14.72 -9.02 -10.26
N ARG A 139 -16.00 -8.95 -9.85
CA ARG A 139 -17.07 -8.37 -10.67
C ARG A 139 -16.85 -6.91 -11.03
N HIS A 140 -16.23 -6.15 -10.15
CA HIS A 140 -15.98 -4.72 -10.34
C HIS A 140 -14.57 -4.40 -10.85
N GLY A 141 -13.74 -5.41 -11.15
CA GLY A 141 -12.39 -5.22 -11.68
C GLY A 141 -11.41 -4.61 -10.68
N ILE A 142 -11.64 -4.81 -9.37
CA ILE A 142 -10.76 -4.40 -8.28
C ILE A 142 -9.86 -5.58 -7.89
N ASP A 143 -8.55 -5.38 -7.83
CA ASP A 143 -7.66 -6.41 -7.32
C ASP A 143 -7.71 -6.42 -5.78
N LEU A 144 -8.16 -7.53 -5.18
CA LEU A 144 -8.02 -7.77 -3.75
C LEU A 144 -6.58 -8.24 -3.49
N ILE A 145 -5.76 -7.36 -2.94
CA ILE A 145 -4.31 -7.60 -2.74
C ILE A 145 -4.11 -8.52 -1.55
N SER A 146 -3.44 -9.63 -1.78
CA SER A 146 -3.16 -10.62 -0.74
C SER A 146 -1.93 -10.22 0.09
N LEU A 147 -2.07 -10.27 1.44
CA LEU A 147 -0.96 -10.07 2.36
C LEU A 147 -0.36 -11.40 2.78
N ILE A 148 0.97 -11.48 2.77
CA ILE A 148 1.73 -12.62 3.28
C ILE A 148 2.65 -12.13 4.39
N ALA A 149 2.41 -12.61 5.61
CA ALA A 149 3.30 -12.46 6.75
C ALA A 149 4.15 -13.73 6.94
N PRO A 150 5.25 -13.70 7.71
CA PRO A 150 6.00 -14.90 8.07
C PRO A 150 5.10 -15.95 8.73
N THR A 151 4.91 -17.08 8.04
CA THR A 151 4.05 -18.20 8.46
C THR A 151 4.54 -19.51 7.84
N SER A 152 3.74 -20.59 7.84
CA SER A 152 4.12 -21.87 7.24
C SER A 152 4.25 -21.77 5.70
N ASN A 153 5.15 -22.57 5.13
CA ASN A 153 5.41 -22.60 3.69
C ASN A 153 4.13 -22.94 2.89
N ASP A 154 3.33 -23.89 3.37
CA ASP A 154 2.10 -24.30 2.71
C ASP A 154 1.10 -23.13 2.64
N ARG A 155 0.98 -22.36 3.72
CA ARG A 155 0.11 -21.19 3.77
C ARG A 155 0.58 -20.08 2.82
N ILE A 156 1.88 -19.82 2.76
CA ILE A 156 2.47 -18.85 1.81
C ILE A 156 2.12 -19.25 0.37
N SER A 157 2.37 -20.51 0.01
CA SER A 157 2.09 -21.03 -1.33
C SER A 157 0.60 -21.00 -1.68
N MET A 158 -0.27 -21.31 -0.73
CA MET A 158 -1.72 -21.28 -0.90
C MET A 158 -2.21 -19.86 -1.20
N ILE A 159 -1.79 -18.88 -0.41
CA ILE A 159 -2.17 -17.46 -0.61
C ILE A 159 -1.62 -16.94 -1.95
N ALA A 160 -0.35 -17.24 -2.26
CA ALA A 160 0.31 -16.75 -3.46
C ALA A 160 -0.35 -17.24 -4.75
N LYS A 161 -0.82 -18.50 -4.80
CA LYS A 161 -1.48 -19.09 -5.98
C LYS A 161 -2.75 -18.36 -6.42
N GLU A 162 -3.44 -17.73 -5.50
CA GLU A 162 -4.71 -17.06 -5.75
C GLU A 162 -4.58 -15.53 -5.73
N ALA A 163 -3.34 -15.01 -5.60
CA ALA A 163 -3.09 -13.58 -5.56
C ALA A 163 -3.48 -12.86 -6.85
N ARG A 164 -3.88 -11.61 -6.73
CA ARG A 164 -4.18 -10.67 -7.81
C ARG A 164 -3.39 -9.38 -7.64
N GLY A 165 -3.16 -8.66 -8.72
CA GLY A 165 -2.43 -7.41 -8.73
C GLY A 165 -0.96 -7.60 -8.32
N PHE A 166 -0.66 -7.64 -7.05
CA PHE A 166 0.64 -8.01 -6.49
C PHE A 166 0.48 -8.73 -5.13
N VAL A 167 1.51 -9.44 -4.71
CA VAL A 167 1.59 -10.02 -3.36
C VAL A 167 2.24 -9.01 -2.43
N TYR A 168 1.53 -8.59 -1.37
CA TYR A 168 2.08 -7.74 -0.33
C TYR A 168 2.79 -8.59 0.73
N VAL A 169 4.12 -8.63 0.70
CA VAL A 169 4.91 -9.34 1.72
C VAL A 169 5.21 -8.42 2.88
N VAL A 170 4.66 -8.74 4.05
CA VAL A 170 4.89 -8.01 5.29
C VAL A 170 6.20 -8.53 5.91
N SER A 171 7.23 -7.69 5.96
CA SER A 171 8.47 -8.07 6.63
C SER A 171 8.36 -7.84 8.14
N SER A 172 8.98 -8.71 8.95
CA SER A 172 9.07 -8.55 10.40
C SER A 172 10.13 -7.51 10.83
N LEU A 173 10.59 -6.65 9.93
CA LEU A 173 11.64 -5.65 10.19
C LEU A 173 11.31 -4.64 11.31
N GLY A 174 10.06 -4.63 11.80
CA GLY A 174 9.62 -3.75 12.90
C GLY A 174 9.81 -4.35 14.31
N VAL A 175 10.18 -5.62 14.43
CA VAL A 175 10.40 -6.29 15.73
C VAL A 175 11.86 -6.69 15.85
N THR A 176 12.49 -6.33 16.95
CA THR A 176 13.90 -6.53 17.30
C THR A 176 14.45 -7.91 16.89
N GLY A 177 15.35 -7.97 15.89
CA GLY A 177 16.06 -9.14 15.46
C GLY A 177 17.34 -8.78 14.70
N GLU A 178 18.32 -9.70 14.64
CA GLU A 178 19.54 -9.49 13.86
C GLU A 178 19.20 -9.30 12.37
N ARG A 179 19.71 -8.23 11.74
CA ARG A 179 19.44 -7.85 10.33
C ARG A 179 19.67 -9.00 9.34
N SER A 180 20.68 -9.85 9.56
CA SER A 180 21.02 -10.98 8.71
C SER A 180 19.94 -12.07 8.71
N LYS A 181 19.32 -12.34 9.85
CA LYS A 181 18.27 -13.34 10.00
C LYS A 181 16.97 -12.91 9.29
N ILE A 182 16.62 -11.64 9.41
CA ILE A 182 15.40 -11.06 8.80
C ILE A 182 15.48 -11.09 7.27
N THR A 183 16.63 -10.71 6.69
CA THR A 183 16.82 -10.76 5.23
C THR A 183 16.83 -12.18 4.67
N THR A 184 17.31 -13.14 5.44
CA THR A 184 17.32 -14.55 5.05
C THR A 184 15.89 -15.11 5.05
N ASP A 185 15.11 -14.85 6.08
CA ASP A 185 13.72 -15.28 6.19
C ASP A 185 12.86 -14.64 5.08
N LEU A 186 13.08 -13.35 4.78
CA LEU A 186 12.38 -12.64 3.70
C LEU A 186 12.71 -13.22 2.33
N GLY A 187 13.98 -13.55 2.06
CA GLY A 187 14.41 -14.17 0.81
C GLY A 187 13.74 -15.53 0.59
N GLN A 188 13.53 -16.32 1.67
CA GLN A 188 12.81 -17.59 1.60
C GLN A 188 11.32 -17.39 1.29
N ILE A 189 10.66 -16.42 1.91
CA ILE A 189 9.25 -16.10 1.65
C ILE A 189 9.07 -15.70 0.19
N ILE A 190 9.91 -14.78 -0.31
CA ILE A 190 9.85 -14.32 -1.71
C ILE A 190 10.08 -15.47 -2.68
N LYS A 191 11.02 -16.37 -2.37
CA LYS A 191 11.26 -17.56 -3.19
C LYS A 191 10.01 -18.44 -3.27
N LEU A 192 9.36 -18.73 -2.14
CA LEU A 192 8.13 -19.53 -2.09
C LEU A 192 6.98 -18.85 -2.86
N VAL A 193 6.85 -17.53 -2.77
CA VAL A 193 5.88 -16.76 -3.56
C VAL A 193 6.14 -16.97 -5.06
N ARG A 194 7.40 -16.78 -5.52
CA ARG A 194 7.78 -16.94 -6.93
C ARG A 194 7.65 -18.36 -7.46
N GLU A 195 7.82 -19.38 -6.60
CA GLU A 195 7.57 -20.78 -6.96
C GLU A 195 6.07 -21.09 -7.10
N SER A 196 5.22 -20.25 -6.55
CA SER A 196 3.77 -20.47 -6.47
C SER A 196 2.97 -19.63 -7.47
N THR A 197 3.49 -18.48 -7.92
CA THR A 197 2.79 -17.53 -8.81
C THR A 197 3.78 -16.65 -9.60
N ASP A 198 3.33 -16.20 -10.78
CA ASP A 198 4.02 -15.17 -11.59
C ASP A 198 3.59 -13.75 -11.21
N ILE A 199 2.67 -13.58 -10.25
CA ILE A 199 2.24 -12.27 -9.75
C ILE A 199 3.41 -11.61 -9.02
N PRO A 200 3.74 -10.32 -9.32
CA PRO A 200 4.86 -9.64 -8.69
C PRO A 200 4.66 -9.52 -7.17
N CYS A 201 5.77 -9.50 -6.42
CA CYS A 201 5.71 -9.28 -4.98
C CYS A 201 6.38 -7.96 -4.58
N ALA A 202 5.72 -7.21 -3.70
CA ALA A 202 6.24 -6.00 -3.09
C ALA A 202 6.38 -6.20 -1.57
N VAL A 203 7.44 -5.66 -1.01
CA VAL A 203 7.75 -5.79 0.43
C VAL A 203 7.49 -4.47 1.14
N GLY A 204 6.70 -4.54 2.19
CA GLY A 204 6.43 -3.44 3.10
C GLY A 204 6.95 -3.71 4.51
N PHE A 205 6.96 -2.68 5.33
CA PHE A 205 7.37 -2.63 6.73
C PHE A 205 8.85 -2.32 6.99
N GLY A 206 9.07 -1.26 7.79
CA GLY A 206 10.38 -0.95 8.38
C GLY A 206 11.40 -0.31 7.42
N ILE A 207 11.04 -0.11 6.16
CA ILE A 207 11.90 0.53 5.16
C ILE A 207 11.77 2.04 5.30
N SER A 208 12.89 2.73 5.48
CA SER A 208 12.90 4.17 5.71
C SER A 208 14.05 4.92 5.02
N THR A 209 15.02 4.22 4.43
CA THR A 209 16.17 4.80 3.76
C THR A 209 16.36 4.27 2.36
N PRO A 210 16.99 5.05 1.44
CA PRO A 210 17.32 4.58 0.10
C PRO A 210 18.15 3.30 0.09
N LYS A 211 19.08 3.16 1.03
CA LYS A 211 19.90 1.95 1.18
C LYS A 211 19.05 0.71 1.49
N GLN A 212 18.11 0.82 2.44
CA GLN A 212 17.18 -0.28 2.75
C GLN A 212 16.26 -0.59 1.56
N ALA A 213 15.78 0.43 0.85
CA ALA A 213 14.98 0.24 -0.35
C ALA A 213 15.73 -0.57 -1.42
N VAL A 214 17.02 -0.27 -1.66
CA VAL A 214 17.87 -1.04 -2.57
C VAL A 214 18.08 -2.48 -2.08
N GLU A 215 18.37 -2.68 -0.79
CA GLU A 215 18.56 -4.03 -0.21
C GLU A 215 17.32 -4.90 -0.43
N ILE A 216 16.13 -4.36 -0.19
CA ILE A 216 14.86 -5.07 -0.41
C ILE A 216 14.52 -5.20 -1.91
N GLY A 217 14.73 -4.14 -2.70
CA GLY A 217 14.49 -4.14 -4.13
C GLY A 217 15.30 -5.18 -4.91
N ARG A 218 16.46 -5.61 -4.38
CA ARG A 218 17.22 -6.74 -4.95
C ARG A 218 16.51 -8.08 -4.77
N LEU A 219 15.68 -8.23 -3.75
CA LEU A 219 14.95 -9.45 -3.45
C LEU A 219 13.56 -9.46 -4.07
N ALA A 220 12.83 -8.36 -3.96
CA ALA A 220 11.44 -8.21 -4.37
C ALA A 220 11.29 -7.43 -5.71
N ASP A 221 10.08 -7.42 -6.24
CA ASP A 221 9.72 -6.69 -7.46
C ASP A 221 9.29 -5.26 -7.15
N GLY A 222 8.93 -4.97 -5.88
CA GLY A 222 8.58 -3.64 -5.42
C GLY A 222 8.86 -3.42 -3.94
N VAL A 223 8.84 -2.16 -3.55
CA VAL A 223 9.10 -1.69 -2.18
C VAL A 223 7.97 -0.76 -1.75
N ILE A 224 7.38 -1.03 -0.57
CA ILE A 224 6.28 -0.25 0.00
C ILE A 224 6.82 0.53 1.20
N ILE A 225 6.59 1.85 1.23
CA ILE A 225 7.08 2.72 2.30
C ILE A 225 5.95 3.64 2.77
N GLY A 226 5.55 3.49 4.02
CA GLY A 226 4.52 4.31 4.66
C GLY A 226 5.06 5.18 5.79
N SER A 227 5.43 4.58 6.91
CA SER A 227 5.74 5.30 8.16
C SER A 227 6.80 6.39 8.03
N ALA A 228 7.76 6.25 7.11
CA ALA A 228 8.77 7.29 6.88
C ALA A 228 8.16 8.55 6.26
N ILE A 229 7.24 8.39 5.29
CA ILE A 229 6.53 9.49 4.64
C ILE A 229 5.55 10.14 5.64
N VAL A 230 4.80 9.33 6.36
CA VAL A 230 3.84 9.82 7.38
C VAL A 230 4.54 10.61 8.49
N LYS A 231 5.76 10.22 8.91
CA LYS A 231 6.57 11.03 9.85
C LYS A 231 6.98 12.38 9.28
N ILE A 232 7.24 12.48 7.98
CA ILE A 232 7.52 13.78 7.34
C ILE A 232 6.26 14.65 7.39
N ILE A 233 5.10 14.06 7.06
CA ILE A 233 3.80 14.77 7.13
C ILE A 233 3.50 15.22 8.56
N GLU A 234 3.68 14.35 9.55
CA GLU A 234 3.52 14.68 10.97
C GLU A 234 4.39 15.87 11.39
N LYS A 235 5.66 15.88 10.95
CA LYS A 235 6.62 16.92 11.34
C LYS A 235 6.33 18.29 10.72
N TYR A 236 5.92 18.33 9.46
CA TYR A 236 5.81 19.56 8.69
C TYR A 236 4.36 19.96 8.35
N GLY A 237 3.37 19.10 8.64
CA GLY A 237 1.96 19.39 8.42
C GLY A 237 1.67 19.79 6.97
N ARG A 238 1.00 20.92 6.77
CA ARG A 238 0.67 21.47 5.44
C ARG A 238 1.87 21.87 4.60
N ASP A 239 3.02 22.08 5.22
CA ASP A 239 4.29 22.43 4.55
C ASP A 239 5.13 21.20 4.20
N SER A 240 4.59 19.99 4.37
CA SER A 240 5.31 18.72 4.16
C SER A 240 5.66 18.41 2.70
N VAL A 241 4.94 18.99 1.74
CA VAL A 241 5.03 18.66 0.30
C VAL A 241 6.48 18.64 -0.24
N PRO A 242 7.32 19.68 -0.06
CA PRO A 242 8.70 19.67 -0.59
C PRO A 242 9.59 18.60 0.07
N TYR A 243 9.37 18.31 1.34
CA TYR A 243 10.14 17.29 2.07
C TYR A 243 9.74 15.86 1.66
N VAL A 244 8.45 15.64 1.36
CA VAL A 244 7.98 14.38 0.80
C VAL A 244 8.55 14.19 -0.61
N GLU A 245 8.60 15.26 -1.42
CA GLU A 245 9.22 15.22 -2.75
C GLU A 245 10.67 14.76 -2.72
N GLU A 246 11.48 15.43 -1.91
CA GLU A 246 12.89 15.08 -1.76
C GLU A 246 13.05 13.61 -1.35
N TYR A 247 12.26 13.17 -0.39
CA TYR A 247 12.29 11.79 0.08
C TYR A 247 11.89 10.78 -1.01
N VAL A 248 10.76 11.00 -1.69
CA VAL A 248 10.25 10.12 -2.76
C VAL A 248 11.25 10.02 -3.91
N ARG A 249 11.79 11.16 -4.36
CA ARG A 249 12.84 11.19 -5.40
C ARG A 249 14.09 10.42 -4.98
N SER A 250 14.52 10.53 -3.73
CA SER A 250 15.69 9.82 -3.22
C SER A 250 15.50 8.31 -3.24
N ILE A 251 14.32 7.82 -2.85
CA ILE A 251 13.98 6.39 -2.89
C ILE A 251 13.90 5.90 -4.35
N LYS A 252 13.15 6.62 -5.21
CA LYS A 252 12.98 6.19 -6.60
C LYS A 252 14.30 6.18 -7.36
N SER A 253 15.14 7.20 -7.18
CA SER A 253 16.47 7.25 -7.77
C SER A 253 17.34 6.05 -7.36
N ALA A 254 17.29 5.67 -6.06
CA ALA A 254 18.02 4.52 -5.56
C ALA A 254 17.51 3.19 -6.18
N LEU A 255 16.20 3.01 -6.28
CA LEU A 255 15.60 1.82 -6.91
C LEU A 255 15.87 1.73 -8.40
N SER A 256 15.97 2.88 -9.10
CA SER A 256 16.27 2.93 -10.55
C SER A 256 17.71 2.51 -10.88
N SER A 257 18.57 2.31 -9.87
CA SER A 257 19.93 1.79 -10.06
C SER A 257 19.99 0.26 -10.08
N LEU A 258 18.85 -0.45 -9.90
CA LEU A 258 18.73 -1.92 -9.92
C LEU A 258 18.24 -2.42 -11.27
#